data_cfea0f84a17c9a99767407286d6d7643
#
_entry.id   cfea0f84a17c9a99767407286d6d7643
#
_cell.length_a   1.000
_cell.length_b   1.000
_cell.length_c   1.000
_cell.angle_alpha   90.00
_cell.angle_beta   90.00
_cell.angle_gamma   90.00
#
_symmetry.space_group_name_H-M   'P 1'
#
loop_
_entity.id
_entity.type
_entity.pdbx_description
1 polymer ?
#
loop_
_entity_poly.entity_id
_entity_poly.type
_entity_poly.pdbx_seq_one_letter_code
_entity_poly.pdbx_strand_id
1 'polypeptide(L)'
;MFGVISSGMVAVMSQNIGAGRPGVAYQARQLGLMFNAVMGILMSVILAVFSGGILRIVSIAPALFEPAETYLKIVGGACFLNALIPIYSSYLRVFGYTKHSLIGTVVGNLINIILNSVFLFVFNWGVMGVAAATVISRVVNLLIVAGMGAVLIKAKQSPERIPSRKILAQIVKIGFPSALETALYNVAMTLIVRFMNQMDADGMNVTARSYAMQIANFSYCVGAALAQANAIMTGWRIGAKEFEECDRGTRKAVLYGLITATCFSVAFALSGHFIVHIFTDDTQMINLVVKLLIVDIFLEFGRVTNLVYGQALKTSGDAIFPVIMGAIFMYLFAVVGTYFLGIHMGLQAVGAYIAMAGDECARAVGMVLRWKSGKWKSKSLVEL
;
A
#
# COMPACT_ATOMS: atom_id res chain seq x y z
N MET A 1 0.05 5.12 -7.76
CA MET A 1 -0.93 5.68 -8.68
C MET A 1 -2.09 4.71 -8.97
N PHE A 2 -1.85 3.49 -9.45
CA PHE A 2 -2.93 2.52 -9.76
C PHE A 2 -3.76 2.03 -8.56
N GLY A 3 -3.19 1.95 -7.38
CA GLY A 3 -3.89 1.56 -6.14
C GLY A 3 -5.01 2.52 -5.70
N VAL A 4 -5.00 3.73 -6.24
CA VAL A 4 -5.92 4.82 -5.92
C VAL A 4 -7.34 4.53 -6.40
N ILE A 5 -7.48 4.21 -7.69
CA ILE A 5 -8.77 3.80 -8.26
C ILE A 5 -9.24 2.50 -7.61
N SER A 6 -8.30 1.60 -7.29
CA SER A 6 -8.59 0.36 -6.59
C SER A 6 -9.27 0.58 -5.24
N SER A 7 -8.83 1.55 -4.43
CA SER A 7 -9.44 1.83 -3.12
C SER A 7 -10.87 2.38 -3.24
N GLY A 8 -11.09 3.34 -4.15
CA GLY A 8 -12.42 3.88 -4.44
C GLY A 8 -13.36 2.80 -4.99
N MET A 9 -12.85 1.96 -5.89
CA MET A 9 -13.60 0.84 -6.45
C MET A 9 -13.98 -0.20 -5.38
N VAL A 10 -13.06 -0.55 -4.46
CA VAL A 10 -13.34 -1.47 -3.34
C VAL A 10 -14.47 -0.93 -2.47
N ALA A 11 -14.47 0.36 -2.15
CA ALA A 11 -15.53 0.97 -1.35
C ALA A 11 -16.89 0.91 -2.06
N VAL A 12 -16.94 1.27 -3.35
CA VAL A 12 -18.18 1.23 -4.14
C VAL A 12 -18.68 -0.21 -4.29
N MET A 13 -17.78 -1.16 -4.62
CA MET A 13 -18.18 -2.56 -4.79
C MET A 13 -18.66 -3.18 -3.47
N SER A 14 -17.91 -3.02 -2.38
CA SER A 14 -18.26 -3.65 -1.11
C SER A 14 -19.58 -3.13 -0.54
N GLN A 15 -19.82 -1.81 -0.61
CA GLN A 15 -21.10 -1.25 -0.16
C GLN A 15 -22.27 -1.73 -1.03
N ASN A 16 -22.11 -1.81 -2.36
CA ASN A 16 -23.17 -2.29 -3.23
C ASN A 16 -23.45 -3.80 -3.06
N ILE A 17 -22.43 -4.61 -2.76
CA ILE A 17 -22.63 -6.02 -2.41
C ILE A 17 -23.40 -6.14 -1.09
N GLY A 18 -23.04 -5.38 -0.07
CA GLY A 18 -23.76 -5.35 1.20
C GLY A 18 -25.23 -4.91 1.04
N ALA A 19 -25.51 -4.02 0.08
CA ALA A 19 -26.85 -3.58 -0.27
C ALA A 19 -27.62 -4.55 -1.19
N GLY A 20 -27.08 -5.73 -1.50
CA GLY A 20 -27.70 -6.70 -2.39
C GLY A 20 -27.70 -6.34 -3.88
N ARG A 21 -26.75 -5.45 -4.31
CA ARG A 21 -26.64 -4.93 -5.68
C ARG A 21 -25.37 -5.41 -6.40
N PRO A 22 -25.18 -6.72 -6.65
CA PRO A 22 -23.93 -7.24 -7.25
C PRO A 22 -23.71 -6.75 -8.71
N GLY A 23 -24.78 -6.41 -9.44
CA GLY A 23 -24.69 -5.83 -10.78
C GLY A 23 -23.99 -4.49 -10.82
N VAL A 24 -24.23 -3.63 -9.82
CA VAL A 24 -23.54 -2.33 -9.68
C VAL A 24 -22.06 -2.55 -9.31
N ALA A 25 -21.76 -3.52 -8.46
CA ALA A 25 -20.38 -3.89 -8.14
C ALA A 25 -19.61 -4.38 -9.39
N TYR A 26 -20.25 -5.17 -10.25
CA TYR A 26 -19.69 -5.56 -11.54
C TYR A 26 -19.42 -4.37 -12.46
N GLN A 27 -20.37 -3.41 -12.53
CA GLN A 27 -20.22 -2.17 -13.28
C GLN A 27 -19.04 -1.33 -12.78
N ALA A 28 -18.91 -1.20 -11.45
CA ALA A 28 -17.78 -0.49 -10.83
C ALA A 28 -16.44 -1.13 -11.20
N ARG A 29 -16.36 -2.49 -11.22
CA ARG A 29 -15.18 -3.20 -11.72
C ARG A 29 -14.86 -2.86 -13.18
N GLN A 30 -15.86 -2.87 -14.07
CA GLN A 30 -15.64 -2.58 -15.49
C GLN A 30 -15.08 -1.16 -15.70
N LEU A 31 -15.65 -0.18 -15.00
CA LEU A 31 -15.17 1.21 -15.05
C LEU A 31 -13.76 1.35 -14.48
N GLY A 32 -13.47 0.68 -13.37
CA GLY A 32 -12.13 0.64 -12.78
C GLY A 32 -11.10 -0.02 -13.71
N LEU A 33 -11.47 -1.12 -14.38
CA LEU A 33 -10.61 -1.77 -15.38
C LEU A 33 -10.33 -0.86 -16.57
N MET A 34 -11.36 -0.22 -17.14
CA MET A 34 -11.20 0.67 -18.29
C MET A 34 -10.28 1.85 -17.93
N PHE A 35 -10.51 2.49 -16.79
CA PHE A 35 -9.68 3.61 -16.34
C PHE A 35 -8.23 3.17 -16.10
N ASN A 36 -8.01 2.08 -15.35
CA ASN A 36 -6.67 1.59 -15.06
C ASN A 36 -5.97 1.03 -16.31
N ALA A 37 -6.71 0.47 -17.27
CA ALA A 37 -6.14 0.04 -18.53
C ALA A 37 -5.60 1.23 -19.34
N VAL A 38 -6.40 2.29 -19.48
CA VAL A 38 -5.98 3.51 -20.20
C VAL A 38 -4.77 4.14 -19.51
N MET A 39 -4.83 4.35 -18.20
CA MET A 39 -3.72 4.94 -17.43
C MET A 39 -2.49 4.03 -17.41
N GLY A 40 -2.69 2.72 -17.32
CA GLY A 40 -1.63 1.73 -17.35
C GLY A 40 -0.90 1.68 -18.69
N ILE A 41 -1.64 1.69 -19.79
CA ILE A 41 -1.07 1.74 -21.14
C ILE A 41 -0.34 3.06 -21.37
N LEU A 42 -0.93 4.19 -20.99
CA LEU A 42 -0.29 5.49 -21.10
C LEU A 42 1.06 5.51 -20.35
N MET A 43 1.08 5.05 -19.11
CA MET A 43 2.32 4.96 -18.32
C MET A 43 3.32 3.97 -18.93
N SER A 44 2.85 2.85 -19.46
CA SER A 44 3.71 1.87 -20.15
C SER A 44 4.40 2.49 -21.34
N VAL A 45 3.66 3.24 -22.16
CA VAL A 45 4.23 3.93 -23.34
C VAL A 45 5.24 5.00 -22.88
N ILE A 46 4.90 5.82 -21.88
CA ILE A 46 5.82 6.84 -21.33
C ILE A 46 7.12 6.19 -20.84
N LEU A 47 7.02 5.13 -20.03
CA LEU A 47 8.19 4.47 -19.45
C LEU A 47 9.03 3.75 -20.51
N ALA A 48 8.41 3.15 -21.54
CA ALA A 48 9.13 2.48 -22.60
C ALA A 48 9.83 3.47 -23.55
N VAL A 49 9.12 4.52 -23.99
CA VAL A 49 9.62 5.48 -24.98
C VAL A 49 10.63 6.45 -24.36
N PHE A 50 10.35 6.96 -23.18
CA PHE A 50 11.17 7.97 -22.52
C PHE A 50 12.13 7.41 -21.46
N SER A 51 12.38 6.09 -21.44
CA SER A 51 13.26 5.40 -20.48
C SER A 51 14.61 6.09 -20.33
N GLY A 52 15.32 6.33 -21.42
CA GLY A 52 16.64 6.99 -21.40
C GLY A 52 16.58 8.43 -20.89
N GLY A 53 15.55 9.20 -21.24
CA GLY A 53 15.33 10.55 -20.73
C GLY A 53 15.09 10.57 -19.22
N ILE A 54 14.23 9.67 -18.73
CA ILE A 54 13.93 9.53 -17.30
C ILE A 54 15.21 9.19 -16.51
N LEU A 55 16.00 8.24 -16.99
CA LEU A 55 17.25 7.82 -16.34
C LEU A 55 18.30 8.93 -16.28
N ARG A 56 18.37 9.79 -17.31
CA ARG A 56 19.24 10.98 -17.32
C ARG A 56 18.80 12.02 -16.27
N ILE A 57 17.48 12.25 -16.14
CA ILE A 57 16.94 13.16 -15.11
C ILE A 57 17.29 12.66 -13.70
N VAL A 58 17.26 11.35 -13.49
CA VAL A 58 17.60 10.73 -12.18
C VAL A 58 19.12 10.66 -11.96
N SER A 59 19.92 11.01 -12.98
CA SER A 59 21.39 11.02 -12.90
C SER A 59 22.00 9.66 -12.51
N ILE A 60 21.51 8.59 -13.14
CA ILE A 60 22.03 7.22 -12.91
C ILE A 60 23.49 7.12 -13.34
N ALA A 61 24.29 6.36 -12.58
CA ALA A 61 25.70 6.13 -12.91
C ALA A 61 25.87 5.52 -14.31
N PRO A 62 26.83 6.00 -15.12
CA PRO A 62 27.00 5.55 -16.50
C PRO A 62 27.10 4.03 -16.67
N ALA A 63 27.77 3.34 -15.74
CA ALA A 63 27.92 1.89 -15.74
C ALA A 63 26.60 1.12 -15.56
N LEU A 64 25.58 1.75 -14.96
CA LEU A 64 24.28 1.14 -14.70
C LEU A 64 23.22 1.60 -15.72
N PHE A 65 23.57 2.52 -16.63
CA PHE A 65 22.58 3.15 -17.51
C PHE A 65 21.94 2.13 -18.47
N GLU A 66 22.73 1.37 -19.20
CA GLU A 66 22.24 0.39 -20.19
C GLU A 66 21.41 -0.74 -19.56
N PRO A 67 21.85 -1.39 -18.46
CA PRO A 67 21.02 -2.36 -17.75
C PRO A 67 19.72 -1.76 -17.20
N ALA A 68 19.76 -0.56 -16.66
CA ALA A 68 18.59 0.12 -16.12
C ALA A 68 17.59 0.51 -17.23
N GLU A 69 18.09 0.97 -18.38
CA GLU A 69 17.26 1.30 -19.54
C GLU A 69 16.56 0.07 -20.11
N THR A 70 17.28 -1.04 -20.25
CA THR A 70 16.72 -2.32 -20.67
C THR A 70 15.62 -2.79 -19.73
N TYR A 71 15.87 -2.75 -18.43
CA TYR A 71 14.89 -3.11 -17.41
C TYR A 71 13.65 -2.20 -17.47
N LEU A 72 13.86 -0.90 -17.56
CA LEU A 72 12.78 0.08 -17.59
C LEU A 72 11.94 -0.03 -18.86
N LYS A 73 12.54 -0.29 -20.01
CA LYS A 73 11.83 -0.55 -21.28
C LYS A 73 10.92 -1.78 -21.17
N ILE A 74 11.42 -2.88 -20.64
CA ILE A 74 10.67 -4.15 -20.59
C ILE A 74 9.62 -4.09 -19.48
N VAL A 75 10.03 -3.85 -18.23
CA VAL A 75 9.12 -3.88 -17.06
C VAL A 75 8.23 -2.65 -17.01
N GLY A 76 8.77 -1.48 -17.36
CA GLY A 76 8.01 -0.24 -17.50
C GLY A 76 7.02 -0.31 -18.65
N GLY A 77 7.41 -0.86 -19.81
CA GLY A 77 6.52 -1.11 -20.94
C GLY A 77 5.36 -2.06 -20.63
N ALA A 78 5.53 -2.94 -19.64
CA ALA A 78 4.48 -3.82 -19.12
C ALA A 78 3.79 -3.28 -17.84
N CYS A 79 3.90 -1.99 -17.55
CA CYS A 79 3.36 -1.38 -16.34
C CYS A 79 1.83 -1.49 -16.24
N PHE A 80 1.12 -1.62 -17.36
CA PHE A 80 -0.33 -1.85 -17.40
C PHE A 80 -0.76 -3.12 -16.63
N LEU A 81 0.10 -4.14 -16.54
CA LEU A 81 -0.16 -5.34 -15.75
C LEU A 81 -0.32 -4.98 -14.26
N ASN A 82 0.54 -4.08 -13.75
CA ASN A 82 0.44 -3.57 -12.38
C ASN A 82 -0.82 -2.74 -12.13
N ALA A 83 -1.42 -2.19 -13.17
CA ALA A 83 -2.69 -1.48 -13.08
C ALA A 83 -3.89 -2.42 -13.04
N LEU A 84 -3.84 -3.55 -13.77
CA LEU A 84 -4.97 -4.46 -13.91
C LEU A 84 -5.05 -5.53 -12.80
N ILE A 85 -3.93 -6.09 -12.38
CA ILE A 85 -3.88 -7.13 -11.34
C ILE A 85 -4.62 -6.72 -10.05
N PRO A 86 -4.40 -5.52 -9.46
CA PRO A 86 -5.09 -5.09 -8.24
C PRO A 86 -6.61 -5.01 -8.41
N ILE A 87 -7.11 -4.67 -9.61
CA ILE A 87 -8.54 -4.59 -9.89
C ILE A 87 -9.20 -5.97 -9.79
N TYR A 88 -8.63 -6.97 -10.48
CA TYR A 88 -9.15 -8.34 -10.43
C TYR A 88 -8.99 -8.98 -9.04
N SER A 89 -7.84 -8.76 -8.39
CA SER A 89 -7.60 -9.23 -7.04
C SER A 89 -8.58 -8.64 -6.03
N SER A 90 -8.86 -7.33 -6.12
CA SER A 90 -9.84 -6.67 -5.26
C SER A 90 -11.26 -7.13 -5.56
N TYR A 91 -11.59 -7.35 -6.83
CA TYR A 91 -12.89 -7.90 -7.23
C TYR A 91 -13.15 -9.28 -6.62
N LEU A 92 -12.17 -10.20 -6.70
CA LEU A 92 -12.26 -11.50 -6.04
C LEU A 92 -12.44 -11.37 -4.53
N ARG A 93 -11.64 -10.53 -3.87
CA ARG A 93 -11.70 -10.33 -2.40
C ARG A 93 -13.04 -9.77 -1.95
N VAL A 94 -13.58 -8.78 -2.67
CA VAL A 94 -14.86 -8.15 -2.33
C VAL A 94 -16.03 -9.12 -2.47
N PHE A 95 -15.94 -10.11 -3.37
CA PHE A 95 -16.92 -11.18 -3.48
C PHE A 95 -16.63 -12.41 -2.55
N GLY A 96 -15.68 -12.28 -1.62
CA GLY A 96 -15.35 -13.33 -0.65
C GLY A 96 -14.35 -14.38 -1.14
N TYR A 97 -13.89 -14.31 -2.39
CA TYR A 97 -12.95 -15.26 -2.98
C TYR A 97 -11.48 -14.92 -2.69
N THR A 98 -11.17 -14.59 -1.42
CA THR A 98 -9.83 -14.14 -1.00
C THR A 98 -8.73 -15.17 -1.28
N LYS A 99 -9.03 -16.47 -1.06
CA LYS A 99 -8.09 -17.57 -1.34
C LYS A 99 -7.67 -17.61 -2.81
N HIS A 100 -8.59 -17.34 -3.73
CA HIS A 100 -8.33 -17.36 -5.16
C HIS A 100 -7.44 -16.18 -5.60
N SER A 101 -7.62 -15.01 -5.00
CA SER A 101 -6.71 -13.88 -5.19
C SER A 101 -5.29 -14.21 -4.69
N LEU A 102 -5.16 -14.92 -3.57
CA LEU A 102 -3.88 -15.37 -3.02
C LEU A 102 -3.18 -16.36 -3.96
N ILE A 103 -3.93 -17.34 -4.52
CA ILE A 103 -3.37 -18.33 -5.47
C ILE A 103 -2.69 -17.63 -6.65
N GLY A 104 -3.34 -16.63 -7.26
CA GLY A 104 -2.75 -15.88 -8.36
C GLY A 104 -1.41 -15.23 -7.98
N THR A 105 -1.34 -14.64 -6.79
CA THR A 105 -0.12 -13.98 -6.30
C THR A 105 0.98 -15.01 -5.99
N VAL A 106 0.65 -16.10 -5.31
CA VAL A 106 1.63 -17.16 -4.95
C VAL A 106 2.19 -17.82 -6.20
N VAL A 107 1.32 -18.24 -7.14
CA VAL A 107 1.76 -18.86 -8.40
C VAL A 107 2.62 -17.88 -9.21
N GLY A 108 2.19 -16.60 -9.32
CA GLY A 108 2.98 -15.58 -10.00
C GLY A 108 4.38 -15.41 -9.39
N ASN A 109 4.49 -15.36 -8.06
CA ASN A 109 5.78 -15.22 -7.38
C ASN A 109 6.66 -16.47 -7.54
N LEU A 110 6.09 -17.66 -7.46
CA LEU A 110 6.84 -18.92 -7.69
C LEU A 110 7.39 -18.97 -9.12
N ILE A 111 6.57 -18.64 -10.12
CA ILE A 111 7.02 -18.57 -11.51
C ILE A 111 8.12 -17.50 -11.66
N ASN A 112 8.00 -16.35 -10.99
CA ASN A 112 9.04 -15.33 -11.03
C ASN A 112 10.38 -15.84 -10.50
N ILE A 113 10.38 -16.54 -9.35
CA ILE A 113 11.60 -17.12 -8.77
C ILE A 113 12.21 -18.15 -9.71
N ILE A 114 11.41 -19.07 -10.24
CA ILE A 114 11.89 -20.13 -11.15
C ILE A 114 12.47 -19.50 -12.42
N LEU A 115 11.74 -18.60 -13.08
CA LEU A 115 12.19 -17.97 -14.31
C LEU A 115 13.41 -17.08 -14.10
N ASN A 116 13.51 -16.35 -12.97
CA ASN A 116 14.72 -15.60 -12.62
C ASN A 116 15.91 -16.53 -12.54
N SER A 117 15.78 -17.67 -11.84
CA SER A 117 16.87 -18.64 -11.72
C SER A 117 17.27 -19.21 -13.08
N VAL A 118 16.32 -19.60 -13.92
CA VAL A 118 16.59 -20.15 -15.24
C VAL A 118 17.23 -19.10 -16.17
N PHE A 119 16.69 -17.89 -16.24
CA PHE A 119 17.19 -16.88 -17.15
C PHE A 119 18.54 -16.29 -16.71
N LEU A 120 18.82 -16.23 -15.40
CA LEU A 120 20.12 -15.76 -14.90
C LEU A 120 21.20 -16.83 -15.00
N PHE A 121 20.91 -18.05 -14.54
CA PHE A 121 21.96 -19.06 -14.34
C PHE A 121 22.07 -20.06 -15.49
N VAL A 122 20.98 -20.34 -16.25
CA VAL A 122 21.03 -21.29 -17.36
C VAL A 122 21.23 -20.55 -18.68
N PHE A 123 20.45 -19.49 -18.93
CA PHE A 123 20.54 -18.73 -20.20
C PHE A 123 21.51 -17.54 -20.14
N ASN A 124 21.98 -17.13 -18.97
CA ASN A 124 22.88 -15.98 -18.77
C ASN A 124 22.34 -14.66 -19.39
N TRP A 125 21.03 -14.45 -19.38
CA TRP A 125 20.42 -13.26 -19.97
C TRP A 125 20.55 -11.98 -19.11
N GLY A 126 21.17 -12.07 -17.93
CA GLY A 126 21.40 -10.94 -17.04
C GLY A 126 20.11 -10.17 -16.70
N VAL A 127 20.20 -8.85 -16.78
CA VAL A 127 19.06 -7.95 -16.44
C VAL A 127 17.85 -8.14 -17.36
N MET A 128 18.07 -8.45 -18.64
CA MET A 128 16.99 -8.73 -19.58
C MET A 128 16.17 -9.96 -19.15
N GLY A 129 16.87 -11.01 -18.64
CA GLY A 129 16.21 -12.22 -18.13
C GLY A 129 15.35 -11.94 -16.92
N VAL A 130 15.85 -11.15 -15.96
CA VAL A 130 15.07 -10.75 -14.77
C VAL A 130 13.84 -9.92 -15.17
N ALA A 131 14.00 -9.01 -16.13
CA ALA A 131 12.90 -8.21 -16.64
C ALA A 131 11.82 -9.08 -17.32
N ALA A 132 12.24 -10.02 -18.17
CA ALA A 132 11.33 -10.96 -18.84
C ALA A 132 10.61 -11.86 -17.84
N ALA A 133 11.33 -12.44 -16.87
CA ALA A 133 10.71 -13.24 -15.80
C ALA A 133 9.65 -12.46 -15.02
N THR A 134 9.92 -11.19 -14.73
CA THR A 134 8.98 -10.30 -14.04
C THR A 134 7.71 -10.07 -14.86
N VAL A 135 7.83 -9.83 -16.16
CA VAL A 135 6.67 -9.60 -17.04
C VAL A 135 5.85 -10.89 -17.19
N ILE A 136 6.50 -12.02 -17.47
CA ILE A 136 5.82 -13.32 -17.64
C ILE A 136 5.05 -13.69 -16.36
N SER A 137 5.68 -13.57 -15.21
CA SER A 137 5.02 -13.88 -13.92
C SER A 137 3.80 -13.00 -13.65
N ARG A 138 3.86 -11.72 -14.01
CA ARG A 138 2.71 -10.80 -13.90
C ARG A 138 1.59 -11.14 -14.88
N VAL A 139 1.93 -11.52 -16.10
CA VAL A 139 0.93 -12.00 -17.09
C VAL A 139 0.21 -13.23 -16.55
N VAL A 140 0.95 -14.22 -16.02
CA VAL A 140 0.35 -15.42 -15.45
C VAL A 140 -0.54 -15.08 -14.24
N ASN A 141 -0.07 -14.21 -13.33
CA ASN A 141 -0.89 -13.74 -12.21
C ASN A 141 -2.21 -13.11 -12.72
N LEU A 142 -2.12 -12.19 -13.69
CA LEU A 142 -3.28 -11.53 -14.27
C LEU A 142 -4.26 -12.55 -14.88
N LEU A 143 -3.77 -13.51 -15.66
CA LEU A 143 -4.61 -14.54 -16.28
C LEU A 143 -5.32 -15.39 -15.24
N ILE A 144 -4.63 -15.77 -14.16
CA ILE A 144 -5.23 -16.56 -13.05
C ILE A 144 -6.33 -15.74 -12.36
N VAL A 145 -6.06 -14.52 -11.91
CA VAL A 145 -7.06 -13.74 -11.16
C VAL A 145 -8.21 -13.28 -12.05
N ALA A 146 -7.97 -13.00 -13.33
CA ALA A 146 -9.01 -12.63 -14.29
C ALA A 146 -9.89 -13.84 -14.65
N GLY A 147 -9.27 -14.99 -14.92
CA GLY A 147 -9.97 -16.24 -15.23
C GLY A 147 -10.83 -16.72 -14.05
N MET A 148 -10.27 -16.73 -12.83
CA MET A 148 -11.04 -17.06 -11.62
C MET A 148 -12.20 -16.08 -11.40
N GLY A 149 -11.98 -14.78 -11.61
CA GLY A 149 -13.04 -13.78 -11.51
C GLY A 149 -14.17 -13.98 -12.54
N ALA A 150 -13.84 -14.42 -13.75
CA ALA A 150 -14.82 -14.70 -14.80
C ALA A 150 -15.66 -15.97 -14.51
N VAL A 151 -15.02 -17.01 -13.95
CA VAL A 151 -15.69 -18.29 -13.67
C VAL A 151 -16.52 -18.26 -12.39
N LEU A 152 -15.96 -17.68 -11.32
CA LEU A 152 -16.55 -17.76 -9.98
C LEU A 152 -17.64 -16.70 -9.75
N ILE A 153 -17.55 -15.52 -10.39
CA ILE A 153 -18.43 -14.41 -10.08
C ILE A 153 -19.43 -14.17 -11.22
N LYS A 154 -20.68 -14.56 -10.98
CA LYS A 154 -21.79 -14.41 -11.95
C LYS A 154 -22.52 -13.06 -11.85
N ALA A 155 -21.95 -12.05 -11.23
CA ALA A 155 -22.56 -10.73 -11.04
C ALA A 155 -22.92 -10.01 -12.35
N LYS A 156 -22.36 -10.41 -13.50
CA LYS A 156 -22.70 -9.91 -14.82
C LYS A 156 -24.20 -10.12 -15.16
N GLN A 157 -24.79 -11.18 -14.63
CA GLN A 157 -26.17 -11.59 -14.91
C GLN A 157 -27.20 -10.79 -14.08
N SER A 158 -26.78 -10.02 -13.08
CA SER A 158 -27.67 -9.20 -12.27
C SER A 158 -28.23 -8.04 -13.10
N PRO A 159 -29.57 -7.79 -13.07
CA PRO A 159 -30.22 -6.75 -13.87
C PRO A 159 -29.93 -5.32 -13.36
N GLU A 160 -29.46 -5.18 -12.12
CA GLU A 160 -29.29 -3.87 -11.49
C GLU A 160 -28.18 -3.06 -12.14
N ARG A 161 -28.50 -1.85 -12.55
CA ARG A 161 -27.59 -0.89 -13.15
C ARG A 161 -27.88 0.51 -12.66
N ILE A 162 -26.84 1.30 -12.51
CA ILE A 162 -26.93 2.75 -12.27
C ILE A 162 -26.09 3.50 -13.30
N PRO A 163 -26.32 4.81 -13.51
CA PRO A 163 -25.53 5.57 -14.47
C PRO A 163 -24.03 5.49 -14.19
N SER A 164 -23.23 5.13 -15.20
CA SER A 164 -21.77 4.96 -15.08
C SER A 164 -21.07 6.21 -14.55
N ARG A 165 -21.58 7.42 -14.90
CA ARG A 165 -21.10 8.70 -14.39
C ARG A 165 -21.20 8.78 -12.85
N LYS A 166 -22.29 8.25 -12.27
CA LYS A 166 -22.50 8.23 -10.80
C LYS A 166 -21.47 7.31 -10.12
N ILE A 167 -21.28 6.11 -10.68
CA ILE A 167 -20.28 5.18 -10.17
C ILE A 167 -18.87 5.78 -10.25
N LEU A 168 -18.52 6.36 -11.39
CA LEU A 168 -17.21 6.97 -11.59
C LEU A 168 -16.99 8.13 -10.61
N ALA A 169 -18.00 8.99 -10.41
CA ALA A 169 -17.93 10.08 -9.44
C ALA A 169 -17.69 9.55 -8.00
N GLN A 170 -18.34 8.45 -7.62
CA GLN A 170 -18.13 7.81 -6.31
C GLN A 170 -16.73 7.22 -6.18
N ILE A 171 -16.22 6.55 -7.22
CA ILE A 171 -14.84 6.00 -7.25
C ILE A 171 -13.82 7.13 -7.10
N VAL A 172 -13.97 8.21 -7.87
CA VAL A 172 -13.06 9.36 -7.85
C VAL A 172 -13.12 10.11 -6.51
N LYS A 173 -14.31 10.26 -5.92
CA LYS A 173 -14.50 10.90 -4.62
C LYS A 173 -13.66 10.28 -3.49
N ILE A 174 -13.39 8.99 -3.57
CA ILE A 174 -12.55 8.27 -2.61
C ILE A 174 -11.13 8.11 -3.15
N GLY A 175 -11.00 7.78 -4.40
CA GLY A 175 -9.74 7.48 -5.06
C GLY A 175 -8.83 8.70 -5.15
N PHE A 176 -9.35 9.86 -5.55
CA PHE A 176 -8.53 11.07 -5.70
C PHE A 176 -7.90 11.54 -4.39
N PRO A 177 -8.65 11.68 -3.26
CA PRO A 177 -8.02 11.98 -1.98
C PRO A 177 -6.96 10.97 -1.57
N SER A 178 -7.21 9.67 -1.79
CA SER A 178 -6.22 8.60 -1.47
C SER A 178 -4.95 8.69 -2.33
N ALA A 179 -5.07 9.17 -3.58
CA ALA A 179 -3.91 9.48 -4.44
C ALA A 179 -3.09 10.62 -3.89
N LEU A 180 -3.76 11.70 -3.54
CA LEU A 180 -3.12 12.88 -2.99
C LEU A 180 -2.37 12.53 -1.70
N GLU A 181 -2.99 11.74 -0.81
CA GLU A 181 -2.34 11.24 0.40
C GLU A 181 -1.06 10.46 0.09
N THR A 182 -1.11 9.55 -0.89
CA THR A 182 0.08 8.78 -1.31
C THR A 182 1.18 9.69 -1.88
N ALA A 183 0.80 10.69 -2.68
CA ALA A 183 1.75 11.65 -3.23
C ALA A 183 2.41 12.48 -2.12
N LEU A 184 1.61 13.02 -1.20
CA LEU A 184 2.09 13.78 -0.04
C LEU A 184 3.00 12.92 0.86
N TYR A 185 2.64 11.65 1.08
CA TYR A 185 3.47 10.70 1.81
C TYR A 185 4.84 10.52 1.17
N ASN A 186 4.90 10.32 -0.15
CA ASN A 186 6.18 10.15 -0.84
C ASN A 186 7.05 11.42 -0.76
N VAL A 187 6.45 12.61 -0.87
CA VAL A 187 7.18 13.88 -0.69
C VAL A 187 7.73 13.99 0.74
N ALA A 188 6.92 13.70 1.75
CA ALA A 188 7.35 13.74 3.15
C ALA A 188 8.50 12.76 3.42
N MET A 189 8.40 11.51 2.91
CA MET A 189 9.46 10.51 3.05
C MET A 189 10.76 10.95 2.37
N THR A 190 10.67 11.59 1.20
CA THR A 190 11.83 12.16 0.51
C THR A 190 12.50 13.27 1.33
N LEU A 191 11.71 14.15 1.96
CA LEU A 191 12.23 15.18 2.84
C LEU A 191 12.91 14.60 4.09
N ILE A 192 12.29 13.59 4.72
CA ILE A 192 12.87 12.89 5.87
C ILE A 192 14.21 12.25 5.50
N VAL A 193 14.29 11.54 4.37
CA VAL A 193 15.55 10.95 3.89
C VAL A 193 16.58 12.02 3.61
N ARG A 194 16.18 13.15 3.01
CA ARG A 194 17.07 14.29 2.78
C ARG A 194 17.64 14.84 4.09
N PHE A 195 16.83 14.99 5.13
CA PHE A 195 17.30 15.43 6.44
C PHE A 195 18.22 14.39 7.07
N MET A 196 17.90 13.10 6.96
CA MET A 196 18.77 12.02 7.47
C MET A 196 20.14 12.00 6.79
N ASN A 197 20.22 12.28 5.49
CA ASN A 197 21.49 12.43 4.76
C ASN A 197 22.32 13.63 5.22
N GLN A 198 21.71 14.60 5.91
CA GLN A 198 22.42 15.75 6.47
C GLN A 198 22.94 15.51 7.90
N MET A 199 22.53 14.40 8.53
CA MET A 199 22.89 14.09 9.91
C MET A 199 24.30 13.48 10.04
N ASP A 200 24.76 12.77 9.01
CA ASP A 200 26.10 12.20 8.94
C ASP A 200 26.65 12.21 7.51
N ALA A 201 27.98 12.22 7.38
CA ALA A 201 28.66 12.18 6.08
C ALA A 201 28.76 10.76 5.50
N ASP A 202 28.66 9.73 6.33
CA ASP A 202 28.90 8.33 5.97
C ASP A 202 27.62 7.60 5.57
N GLY A 203 26.45 8.26 5.70
CA GLY A 203 25.16 7.69 5.36
C GLY A 203 24.67 6.58 6.31
N MET A 204 25.25 6.50 7.50
CA MET A 204 24.94 5.49 8.51
C MET A 204 23.46 5.56 8.94
N ASN A 205 22.93 6.77 9.13
CA ASN A 205 21.54 6.96 9.56
C ASN A 205 20.53 6.46 8.51
N VAL A 206 20.77 6.71 7.22
CA VAL A 206 19.89 6.25 6.13
C VAL A 206 19.98 4.74 5.95
N THR A 207 21.18 4.18 6.08
CA THR A 207 21.39 2.73 6.00
C THR A 207 20.73 2.01 7.16
N ALA A 208 20.89 2.51 8.40
CA ALA A 208 20.23 1.96 9.58
C ALA A 208 18.70 2.00 9.44
N ARG A 209 18.14 3.12 8.94
CA ARG A 209 16.72 3.22 8.61
C ARG A 209 16.30 2.16 7.60
N SER A 210 17.10 1.93 6.56
CA SER A 210 16.78 0.94 5.52
C SER A 210 16.69 -0.47 6.09
N TYR A 211 17.62 -0.86 6.97
CA TYR A 211 17.58 -2.15 7.65
C TYR A 211 16.39 -2.27 8.60
N ALA A 212 16.15 -1.25 9.43
CA ALA A 212 15.01 -1.23 10.33
C ALA A 212 13.68 -1.34 9.57
N MET A 213 13.52 -0.62 8.44
CA MET A 213 12.33 -0.69 7.60
C MET A 213 12.13 -2.07 6.97
N GLN A 214 13.20 -2.74 6.51
CA GLN A 214 13.12 -4.09 5.97
C GLN A 214 12.56 -5.08 7.00
N ILE A 215 13.05 -4.99 8.23
CA ILE A 215 12.59 -5.84 9.35
C ILE A 215 11.15 -5.49 9.73
N ALA A 216 10.85 -4.21 9.94
CA ALA A 216 9.51 -3.72 10.30
C ALA A 216 8.44 -3.99 9.23
N ASN A 217 8.84 -4.16 7.95
CA ASN A 217 7.91 -4.43 6.86
C ASN A 217 7.05 -5.68 7.07
N PHE A 218 7.51 -6.67 7.82
CA PHE A 218 6.70 -7.84 8.16
C PHE A 218 5.51 -7.45 9.06
N SER A 219 5.74 -6.64 10.09
CA SER A 219 4.65 -6.12 10.95
C SER A 219 3.67 -5.26 10.16
N TYR A 220 4.19 -4.35 9.34
CA TYR A 220 3.39 -3.52 8.45
C TYR A 220 2.49 -4.33 7.50
N CYS A 221 3.01 -5.39 6.88
CA CYS A 221 2.22 -6.23 5.97
C CYS A 221 1.01 -6.87 6.66
N VAL A 222 1.17 -7.32 7.91
CA VAL A 222 0.07 -7.89 8.68
C VAL A 222 -0.98 -6.83 9.00
N GLY A 223 -0.55 -5.65 9.46
CA GLY A 223 -1.44 -4.50 9.72
C GLY A 223 -2.20 -4.06 8.47
N ALA A 224 -1.51 -3.96 7.34
CA ALA A 224 -2.11 -3.59 6.05
C ALA A 224 -3.12 -4.64 5.54
N ALA A 225 -2.83 -5.93 5.74
CA ALA A 225 -3.76 -7.01 5.37
C ALA A 225 -5.04 -6.96 6.20
N LEU A 226 -4.92 -6.76 7.52
CA LEU A 226 -6.06 -6.58 8.41
C LEU A 226 -6.89 -5.34 8.05
N ALA A 227 -6.23 -4.22 7.76
CA ALA A 227 -6.89 -3.00 7.33
C ALA A 227 -7.68 -3.18 6.03
N GLN A 228 -7.10 -3.89 5.03
CA GLN A 228 -7.79 -4.22 3.78
C GLN A 228 -9.00 -5.16 4.00
N ALA A 229 -8.85 -6.20 4.81
CA ALA A 229 -9.93 -7.10 5.13
C ALA A 229 -11.07 -6.36 5.86
N ASN A 230 -10.72 -5.55 6.87
CA ASN A 230 -11.70 -4.74 7.58
C ASN A 230 -12.39 -3.71 6.67
N ALA A 231 -11.70 -3.10 5.71
CA ALA A 231 -12.29 -2.17 4.76
C ALA A 231 -13.40 -2.83 3.93
N ILE A 232 -13.18 -4.05 3.43
CA ILE A 232 -14.20 -4.81 2.69
C ILE A 232 -15.40 -5.13 3.58
N MET A 233 -15.16 -5.63 4.79
CA MET A 233 -16.23 -5.95 5.76
C MET A 233 -17.01 -4.70 6.19
N THR A 234 -16.33 -3.58 6.38
CA THR A 234 -16.93 -2.26 6.63
C THR A 234 -17.88 -1.88 5.49
N GLY A 235 -17.43 -2.02 4.24
CA GLY A 235 -18.28 -1.75 3.08
C GLY A 235 -19.53 -2.63 3.05
N TRP A 236 -19.41 -3.93 3.25
CA TRP A 236 -20.55 -4.85 3.30
C TRP A 236 -21.57 -4.44 4.37
N ARG A 237 -21.10 -4.19 5.61
CA ARG A 237 -21.98 -3.83 6.73
C ARG A 237 -22.66 -2.47 6.54
N ILE A 238 -21.94 -1.49 5.99
CA ILE A 238 -22.54 -0.19 5.66
C ILE A 238 -23.62 -0.36 4.59
N GLY A 239 -23.34 -1.13 3.54
CA GLY A 239 -24.32 -1.43 2.50
C GLY A 239 -25.57 -2.14 3.04
N ALA A 240 -25.40 -3.04 4.00
CA ALA A 240 -26.48 -3.75 4.70
C ALA A 240 -27.13 -2.91 5.82
N LYS A 241 -26.68 -1.68 6.09
CA LYS A 241 -27.14 -0.80 7.18
C LYS A 241 -26.84 -1.34 8.59
N GLU A 242 -25.88 -2.25 8.73
CA GLU A 242 -25.48 -2.88 9.98
C GLU A 242 -24.38 -2.06 10.69
N PHE A 243 -24.69 -0.82 11.06
CA PHE A 243 -23.69 0.12 11.61
C PHE A 243 -23.08 -0.30 12.94
N GLU A 244 -23.84 -0.97 13.81
CA GLU A 244 -23.33 -1.47 15.10
C GLU A 244 -22.34 -2.61 14.91
N GLU A 245 -22.66 -3.56 14.03
CA GLU A 245 -21.76 -4.64 13.67
C GLU A 245 -20.50 -4.13 12.94
N CYS A 246 -20.65 -3.08 12.13
CA CYS A 246 -19.54 -2.38 11.50
C CYS A 246 -18.57 -1.81 12.54
N ASP A 247 -19.09 -1.08 13.55
CA ASP A 247 -18.29 -0.52 14.65
C ASP A 247 -17.60 -1.60 15.47
N ARG A 248 -18.37 -2.62 15.89
CA ARG A 248 -17.84 -3.76 16.67
C ARG A 248 -16.72 -4.49 15.91
N GLY A 249 -16.93 -4.75 14.61
CA GLY A 249 -15.95 -5.42 13.76
C GLY A 249 -14.68 -4.61 13.57
N THR A 250 -14.79 -3.31 13.33
CA THR A 250 -13.64 -2.43 13.18
C THR A 250 -12.82 -2.34 14.46
N ARG A 251 -13.47 -2.24 15.63
CA ARG A 251 -12.77 -2.28 16.93
C ARG A 251 -12.02 -3.60 17.15
N LYS A 252 -12.66 -4.74 16.81
CA LYS A 252 -11.98 -6.05 16.88
C LYS A 252 -10.78 -6.13 15.92
N ALA A 253 -10.91 -5.61 14.70
CA ALA A 253 -9.81 -5.59 13.75
C ALA A 253 -8.63 -4.75 14.26
N VAL A 254 -8.90 -3.60 14.88
CA VAL A 254 -7.85 -2.79 15.54
C VAL A 254 -7.20 -3.56 16.68
N LEU A 255 -7.98 -4.20 17.56
CA LEU A 255 -7.44 -4.95 18.69
C LEU A 255 -6.52 -6.10 18.21
N TYR A 256 -6.99 -6.91 17.25
CA TYR A 256 -6.17 -7.99 16.69
C TYR A 256 -4.93 -7.44 15.97
N GLY A 257 -5.08 -6.34 15.25
CA GLY A 257 -3.97 -5.68 14.60
C GLY A 257 -2.93 -5.17 15.58
N LEU A 258 -3.35 -4.55 16.67
CA LEU A 258 -2.46 -4.09 17.72
C LEU A 258 -1.72 -5.24 18.40
N ILE A 259 -2.44 -6.31 18.78
CA ILE A 259 -1.81 -7.50 19.38
C ILE A 259 -0.75 -8.08 18.46
N THR A 260 -1.11 -8.33 17.20
CA THR A 260 -0.19 -8.96 16.24
C THR A 260 1.00 -8.05 15.91
N ALA A 261 0.78 -6.77 15.63
CA ALA A 261 1.86 -5.84 15.32
C ALA A 261 2.80 -5.65 16.52
N THR A 262 2.26 -5.48 17.73
CA THR A 262 3.08 -5.35 18.94
C THR A 262 3.88 -6.62 19.20
N CYS A 263 3.30 -7.82 19.04
CA CYS A 263 4.04 -9.08 19.20
C CYS A 263 5.21 -9.17 18.19
N PHE A 264 4.99 -8.82 16.90
CA PHE A 264 6.06 -8.83 15.91
C PHE A 264 7.12 -7.77 16.21
N SER A 265 6.73 -6.52 16.50
CA SER A 265 7.68 -5.44 16.76
C SER A 265 8.52 -5.71 18.02
N VAL A 266 7.91 -6.23 19.09
CA VAL A 266 8.65 -6.64 20.29
C VAL A 266 9.58 -7.81 19.99
N ALA A 267 9.14 -8.84 19.25
CA ALA A 267 10.00 -9.95 18.85
C ALA A 267 11.18 -9.47 18.02
N PHE A 268 10.97 -8.56 17.07
CA PHE A 268 12.05 -7.99 16.27
C PHE A 268 12.99 -7.10 17.08
N ALA A 269 12.50 -6.32 18.04
CA ALA A 269 13.34 -5.52 18.90
C ALA A 269 14.21 -6.41 19.83
N LEU A 270 13.65 -7.47 20.39
CA LEU A 270 14.38 -8.42 21.25
C LEU A 270 15.42 -9.26 20.47
N SER A 271 15.07 -9.70 19.28
CA SER A 271 15.97 -10.46 18.40
C SER A 271 16.81 -9.57 17.46
N GLY A 272 16.73 -8.26 17.61
CA GLY A 272 17.31 -7.28 16.69
C GLY A 272 18.80 -7.47 16.47
N HIS A 273 19.57 -7.69 17.51
CA HIS A 273 21.01 -7.96 17.39
C HIS A 273 21.31 -9.17 16.48
N PHE A 274 20.56 -10.25 16.64
CA PHE A 274 20.74 -11.46 15.81
C PHE A 274 20.27 -11.21 14.36
N ILE A 275 19.11 -10.58 14.17
CA ILE A 275 18.56 -10.36 12.83
C ILE A 275 19.41 -9.36 12.03
N VAL A 276 19.90 -8.29 12.67
CA VAL A 276 20.69 -7.27 11.99
C VAL A 276 22.06 -7.79 11.58
N HIS A 277 22.62 -8.77 12.30
CA HIS A 277 23.83 -9.47 11.88
C HIS A 277 23.75 -10.13 10.50
N ILE A 278 22.54 -10.43 10.00
CA ILE A 278 22.35 -10.93 8.62
C ILE A 278 22.74 -9.86 7.58
N PHE A 279 22.64 -8.58 7.95
CA PHE A 279 22.90 -7.45 7.05
C PHE A 279 24.29 -6.84 7.22
N THR A 280 24.85 -6.87 8.43
CA THR A 280 26.14 -6.23 8.75
C THR A 280 26.76 -6.76 10.04
N ASP A 281 28.10 -6.75 10.09
CA ASP A 281 28.88 -7.08 11.30
C ASP A 281 29.28 -5.82 12.09
N ASP A 282 28.97 -4.62 11.60
CA ASP A 282 29.28 -3.36 12.27
C ASP A 282 28.43 -3.20 13.54
N THR A 283 29.09 -3.28 14.69
CA THR A 283 28.46 -3.16 16.01
C THR A 283 27.76 -1.81 16.22
N GLN A 284 28.28 -0.72 15.66
CA GLN A 284 27.64 0.60 15.78
C GLN A 284 26.34 0.64 14.99
N MET A 285 26.35 0.12 13.76
CA MET A 285 25.17 -0.04 12.93
C MET A 285 24.12 -0.92 13.59
N ILE A 286 24.52 -2.09 14.12
CA ILE A 286 23.60 -3.01 14.81
C ILE A 286 22.91 -2.31 15.99
N ASN A 287 23.69 -1.65 16.85
CA ASN A 287 23.14 -0.92 18.00
C ASN A 287 22.18 0.20 17.59
N LEU A 288 22.49 0.91 16.51
CA LEU A 288 21.61 1.95 16.00
C LEU A 288 20.29 1.36 15.47
N VAL A 289 20.35 0.31 14.66
CA VAL A 289 19.14 -0.35 14.12
C VAL A 289 18.28 -0.90 15.25
N VAL A 290 18.86 -1.53 16.28
CA VAL A 290 18.10 -2.03 17.44
C VAL A 290 17.38 -0.89 18.18
N LYS A 291 18.02 0.28 18.33
CA LYS A 291 17.36 1.46 18.90
C LYS A 291 16.15 1.89 18.04
N LEU A 292 16.31 1.88 16.71
CA LEU A 292 15.20 2.20 15.79
C LEU A 292 14.07 1.19 15.92
N LEU A 293 14.34 -0.11 16.03
CA LEU A 293 13.34 -1.16 16.22
C LEU A 293 12.59 -1.03 17.56
N ILE A 294 13.25 -0.54 18.61
CA ILE A 294 12.57 -0.25 19.90
C ILE A 294 11.57 0.90 19.73
N VAL A 295 11.94 1.96 19.04
CA VAL A 295 11.03 3.09 18.75
C VAL A 295 9.91 2.64 17.80
N ASP A 296 10.18 1.72 16.88
CA ASP A 296 9.22 1.18 15.93
C ASP A 296 8.04 0.47 16.62
N ILE A 297 8.20 -0.05 17.85
CA ILE A 297 7.08 -0.61 18.62
C ILE A 297 5.97 0.42 18.80
N PHE A 298 6.32 1.65 19.16
CA PHE A 298 5.35 2.74 19.32
C PHE A 298 4.83 3.24 17.97
N LEU A 299 5.69 3.25 16.96
CA LEU A 299 5.31 3.62 15.61
C LEU A 299 4.27 2.65 15.02
N GLU A 300 4.49 1.34 15.15
CA GLU A 300 3.56 0.32 14.66
C GLU A 300 2.23 0.33 15.44
N PHE A 301 2.25 0.61 16.74
CA PHE A 301 1.03 0.79 17.53
C PHE A 301 0.13 1.88 16.95
N GLY A 302 0.69 3.05 16.66
CA GLY A 302 -0.02 4.15 15.99
C GLY A 302 -0.43 3.79 14.57
N ARG A 303 0.48 3.21 13.79
CA ARG A 303 0.30 2.87 12.37
C ARG A 303 -0.84 1.91 12.13
N VAL A 304 -0.92 0.80 12.87
CA VAL A 304 -2.00 -0.18 12.70
C VAL A 304 -3.36 0.44 12.99
N THR A 305 -3.48 1.21 14.06
CA THR A 305 -4.72 1.93 14.40
C THR A 305 -5.11 2.89 13.29
N ASN A 306 -4.15 3.65 12.77
CA ASN A 306 -4.34 4.59 11.68
C ASN A 306 -4.75 3.89 10.37
N LEU A 307 -4.09 2.78 10.01
CA LEU A 307 -4.41 1.99 8.82
C LEU A 307 -5.84 1.44 8.88
N VAL A 308 -6.24 0.80 9.98
CA VAL A 308 -7.54 0.13 10.09
C VAL A 308 -8.68 1.15 10.08
N TYR A 309 -8.62 2.17 10.95
CA TYR A 309 -9.66 3.20 10.97
C TYR A 309 -9.63 4.09 9.72
N GLY A 310 -8.44 4.43 9.21
CA GLY A 310 -8.30 5.22 7.99
C GLY A 310 -8.92 4.54 6.78
N GLN A 311 -8.67 3.24 6.59
CA GLN A 311 -9.29 2.47 5.50
C GLN A 311 -10.81 2.30 5.71
N ALA A 312 -11.26 2.08 6.95
CA ALA A 312 -12.69 2.01 7.27
C ALA A 312 -13.42 3.33 6.98
N LEU A 313 -12.85 4.48 7.36
CA LEU A 313 -13.38 5.81 7.05
C LEU A 313 -13.45 6.05 5.53
N LYS A 314 -12.39 5.73 4.79
CA LYS A 314 -12.38 5.85 3.33
C LYS A 314 -13.46 4.98 2.69
N THR A 315 -13.57 3.74 3.15
CA THR A 315 -14.59 2.82 2.64
C THR A 315 -16.00 3.25 2.99
N SER A 316 -16.21 3.94 4.11
CA SER A 316 -17.52 4.50 4.45
C SER A 316 -17.93 5.71 3.59
N GLY A 317 -17.00 6.27 2.80
CA GLY A 317 -17.19 7.49 2.01
C GLY A 317 -16.62 8.76 2.63
N ASP A 318 -16.04 8.68 3.84
CA ASP A 318 -15.40 9.80 4.54
C ASP A 318 -13.88 9.83 4.27
N ALA A 319 -13.51 9.92 2.98
CA ALA A 319 -12.13 9.85 2.55
C ALA A 319 -11.31 11.14 2.77
N ILE A 320 -11.98 12.30 2.80
CA ILE A 320 -11.30 13.60 2.90
C ILE A 320 -10.67 13.79 4.28
N PHE A 321 -11.35 13.38 5.36
CA PHE A 321 -10.84 13.57 6.72
C PHE A 321 -9.51 12.85 6.96
N PRO A 322 -9.36 11.54 6.67
CA PRO A 322 -8.07 10.84 6.80
C PRO A 322 -6.94 11.52 6.02
N VAL A 323 -7.22 12.02 4.83
CA VAL A 323 -6.22 12.66 3.96
C VAL A 323 -5.73 13.99 4.55
N ILE A 324 -6.65 14.85 4.98
CA ILE A 324 -6.29 16.15 5.58
C ILE A 324 -5.52 15.93 6.87
N MET A 325 -6.02 15.06 7.76
CA MET A 325 -5.34 14.73 9.01
C MET A 325 -3.97 14.12 8.73
N GLY A 326 -3.89 13.17 7.78
CA GLY A 326 -2.64 12.56 7.37
C GLY A 326 -1.63 13.58 6.88
N ALA A 327 -2.04 14.51 6.02
CA ALA A 327 -1.16 15.55 5.51
C ALA A 327 -0.66 16.48 6.64
N ILE A 328 -1.57 17.04 7.44
CA ILE A 328 -1.21 18.01 8.49
C ILE A 328 -0.25 17.37 9.50
N PHE A 329 -0.60 16.21 10.05
CA PHE A 329 0.18 15.59 11.11
C PHE A 329 1.52 15.06 10.58
N MET A 330 1.54 14.44 9.41
CA MET A 330 2.77 13.94 8.80
C MET A 330 3.80 15.07 8.56
N TYR A 331 3.38 16.22 8.01
CA TYR A 331 4.32 17.32 7.81
C TYR A 331 4.71 17.99 9.13
N LEU A 332 3.75 18.18 10.05
CA LEU A 332 4.02 18.84 11.33
C LEU A 332 4.88 17.97 12.26
N PHE A 333 4.53 16.69 12.43
CA PHE A 333 5.23 15.79 13.35
C PHE A 333 6.38 15.05 12.69
N ALA A 334 6.15 14.35 11.56
CA ALA A 334 7.21 13.52 10.99
C ALA A 334 8.27 14.37 10.30
N VAL A 335 7.91 15.34 9.43
CA VAL A 335 8.90 16.12 8.67
C VAL A 335 9.58 17.16 9.57
N VAL A 336 8.80 18.05 10.20
CA VAL A 336 9.35 19.11 11.08
C VAL A 336 9.98 18.48 12.33
N GLY A 337 9.36 17.44 12.89
CA GLY A 337 9.92 16.70 14.02
C GLY A 337 11.25 16.02 13.70
N THR A 338 11.42 15.46 12.51
CA THR A 338 12.70 14.88 12.05
C THR A 338 13.79 15.96 11.99
N TYR A 339 13.47 17.15 11.46
CA TYR A 339 14.41 18.26 11.46
C TYR A 339 14.80 18.67 12.89
N PHE A 340 13.81 18.88 13.75
CA PHE A 340 14.04 19.37 15.11
C PHE A 340 14.72 18.32 16.01
N LEU A 341 14.16 17.09 16.11
CA LEU A 341 14.73 16.05 16.97
C LEU A 341 16.00 15.45 16.38
N GLY A 342 16.02 15.21 15.06
CA GLY A 342 17.14 14.56 14.40
C GLY A 342 18.36 15.48 14.24
N ILE A 343 18.17 16.67 13.70
CA ILE A 343 19.25 17.60 13.40
C ILE A 343 19.51 18.55 14.57
N HIS A 344 18.51 19.31 15.00
CA HIS A 344 18.71 20.39 15.99
C HIS A 344 19.04 19.84 17.40
N MET A 345 18.36 18.76 17.83
CA MET A 345 18.66 18.09 19.10
C MET A 345 19.77 17.03 19.00
N GLY A 346 20.26 16.72 17.79
CA GLY A 346 21.34 15.76 17.58
C GLY A 346 21.00 14.31 17.83
N LEU A 347 19.69 13.95 17.92
CA LEU A 347 19.24 12.55 18.12
C LEU A 347 19.33 11.70 16.83
N GLN A 348 19.72 12.28 15.71
CA GLN A 348 19.94 11.64 14.43
C GLN A 348 18.74 10.74 13.99
N ALA A 349 19.00 9.53 13.48
CA ALA A 349 17.96 8.60 13.03
C ALA A 349 16.94 8.25 14.13
N VAL A 350 17.36 8.18 15.39
CA VAL A 350 16.45 7.91 16.51
C VAL A 350 15.44 9.04 16.68
N GLY A 351 15.90 10.31 16.56
CA GLY A 351 15.02 11.48 16.57
C GLY A 351 13.99 11.46 15.44
N ALA A 352 14.41 11.05 14.23
CA ALA A 352 13.51 10.89 13.09
C ALA A 352 12.43 9.81 13.34
N TYR A 353 12.81 8.66 13.94
CA TYR A 353 11.87 7.60 14.28
C TYR A 353 10.89 8.02 15.38
N ILE A 354 11.35 8.75 16.40
CA ILE A 354 10.47 9.33 17.44
C ILE A 354 9.46 10.28 16.81
N ALA A 355 9.89 11.14 15.88
CA ALA A 355 9.02 12.05 15.16
C ALA A 355 7.96 11.31 14.33
N MET A 356 8.36 10.27 13.61
CA MET A 356 7.45 9.41 12.83
C MET A 356 6.46 8.65 13.74
N ALA A 357 6.92 8.13 14.89
CA ALA A 357 6.05 7.47 15.86
C ALA A 357 5.03 8.45 16.45
N GLY A 358 5.46 9.68 16.76
CA GLY A 358 4.57 10.76 17.22
C GLY A 358 3.50 11.11 16.18
N ASP A 359 3.86 11.18 14.90
CA ASP A 359 2.92 11.39 13.80
C ASP A 359 1.87 10.26 13.73
N GLU A 360 2.32 9.00 13.69
CA GLU A 360 1.40 7.86 13.58
C GLU A 360 0.45 7.78 14.77
N CYS A 361 0.94 8.00 16.01
CA CYS A 361 0.12 8.02 17.20
C CYS A 361 -0.89 9.19 17.20
N ALA A 362 -0.47 10.39 16.82
CA ALA A 362 -1.34 11.55 16.75
C ALA A 362 -2.46 11.37 15.70
N ARG A 363 -2.11 10.85 14.52
CA ARG A 363 -3.09 10.48 13.50
C ARG A 363 -4.05 9.40 13.98
N ALA A 364 -3.54 8.37 14.67
CA ALA A 364 -4.37 7.32 15.23
C ALA A 364 -5.44 7.88 16.17
N VAL A 365 -5.08 8.80 17.06
CA VAL A 365 -6.05 9.50 17.93
C VAL A 365 -7.11 10.22 17.12
N GLY A 366 -6.70 10.99 16.10
CA GLY A 366 -7.63 11.69 15.21
C GLY A 366 -8.60 10.74 14.50
N MET A 367 -8.09 9.60 13.98
CA MET A 367 -8.93 8.60 13.32
C MET A 367 -9.94 7.94 14.28
N VAL A 368 -9.50 7.60 15.50
CA VAL A 368 -10.38 7.04 16.54
C VAL A 368 -11.48 8.03 16.92
N LEU A 369 -11.14 9.30 17.14
CA LEU A 369 -12.12 10.35 17.47
C LEU A 369 -13.13 10.56 16.33
N ARG A 370 -12.65 10.59 15.07
CA ARG A 370 -13.52 10.68 13.89
C ARG A 370 -14.47 9.50 13.78
N TRP A 371 -13.97 8.28 13.99
CA TRP A 371 -14.80 7.08 13.98
C TRP A 371 -15.86 7.10 15.08
N LYS A 372 -15.47 7.40 16.33
CA LYS A 372 -16.38 7.51 17.48
C LYS A 372 -17.45 8.58 17.31
N SER A 373 -17.17 9.66 16.56
CA SER A 373 -18.16 10.72 16.30
C SER A 373 -19.37 10.25 15.50
N GLY A 374 -19.31 9.07 14.87
CA GLY A 374 -20.39 8.50 14.07
C GLY A 374 -20.65 9.20 12.74
N LYS A 375 -19.91 10.27 12.39
CA LYS A 375 -20.12 11.05 11.17
C LYS A 375 -19.96 10.23 9.87
N TRP A 376 -19.23 9.13 9.90
CA TRP A 376 -19.06 8.21 8.79
C TRP A 376 -20.37 7.49 8.41
N LYS A 377 -21.32 7.33 9.35
CA LYS A 377 -22.60 6.64 9.10
C LYS A 377 -23.46 7.35 8.05
N SER A 378 -23.35 8.69 7.97
CA SER A 378 -24.08 9.50 6.98
C SER A 378 -23.37 9.70 5.65
N LYS A 379 -22.20 9.07 5.44
CA LYS A 379 -21.35 9.23 4.25
C LYS A 379 -21.47 8.08 3.24
N SER A 380 -22.40 7.13 3.48
CA SER A 380 -22.62 5.98 2.60
C SER A 380 -22.69 6.38 1.11
N LEU A 381 -22.10 5.55 0.25
CA LEU A 381 -22.13 5.72 -1.21
C LEU A 381 -23.39 5.14 -1.84
N VAL A 382 -24.07 4.26 -1.13
CA VAL A 382 -25.35 3.69 -1.51
C VAL A 382 -26.44 4.63 -1.00
N GLU A 383 -27.33 5.08 -1.87
CA GLU A 383 -28.52 5.81 -1.44
C GLU A 383 -29.38 4.86 -0.59
N LEU A 384 -29.53 5.24 0.66
CA LEU A 384 -30.23 4.50 1.71
C LEU A 384 -31.75 4.73 1.59
#